data_452439b6add90c9275827ae15aac3784
#
_entry.id   452439b6add90c9275827ae15aac3784
#
_cell.length_a   1.000
_cell.length_b   1.000
_cell.length_c   1.000
_cell.angle_alpha   90.00
_cell.angle_beta   90.00
_cell.angle_gamma   90.00
#
_symmetry.space_group_name_H-M   'P 1'
#
loop_
_entity.id
_entity.type
_entity.pdbx_description
1 polymer ?
#
loop_
_entity_poly.entity_id
_entity_poly.type
_entity_poly.pdbx_seq_one_letter_code
_entity_poly.pdbx_strand_id
1 'polypeptide(L)'
;MALNETIFLTGFPGFIAGRLVKRLAMDGAQFLLLVQPAFMERAREEVARIAAETKTSTDSFELIEGDITLPDLGISPPQLERVRSQTTVLFHLAAIYDLAVQQGLARRVNVEGTRNVNQFARTLPNLRRYHYVSTCYVAGLRTGVILETELRHEAGFRNFYEETKYLAELEVDALKAELPVTIHRPAVVCGDSQT
;
A
#
# COMPACT_ATOMS: atom_id res chain seq x y z
N MET A 1 20.84 8.12 -11.30
CA MET A 1 21.30 6.90 -10.62
C MET A 1 20.14 5.92 -10.61
N ALA A 2 20.33 4.68 -11.05
CA ALA A 2 19.30 3.66 -10.94
C ALA A 2 18.99 3.39 -9.47
N LEU A 3 17.68 3.26 -9.13
CA LEU A 3 17.25 2.81 -7.81
C LEU A 3 17.62 1.32 -7.67
N ASN A 4 18.57 1.01 -6.81
CA ASN A 4 18.89 -0.39 -6.47
C ASN A 4 17.99 -0.87 -5.33
N GLU A 5 16.66 -0.84 -5.57
CA GLU A 5 15.63 -1.17 -4.59
C GLU A 5 14.75 -2.31 -5.09
N THR A 6 14.42 -3.23 -4.19
CA THR A 6 13.36 -4.21 -4.39
C THR A 6 12.14 -3.78 -3.59
N ILE A 7 11.11 -3.41 -4.30
CA ILE A 7 9.90 -2.80 -3.74
C ILE A 7 8.81 -3.87 -3.60
N PHE A 8 8.43 -4.20 -2.38
CA PHE A 8 7.20 -4.94 -2.13
C PHE A 8 6.02 -3.95 -2.05
N LEU A 9 4.99 -4.18 -2.87
CA LEU A 9 3.87 -3.26 -2.98
C LEU A 9 2.53 -3.99 -2.92
N THR A 10 1.62 -3.49 -2.08
CA THR A 10 0.22 -3.94 -1.99
C THR A 10 -0.72 -2.95 -2.65
N GLY A 11 -1.84 -3.43 -3.19
CA GLY A 11 -2.86 -2.58 -3.82
C GLY A 11 -2.72 -2.44 -5.34
N PHE A 12 -1.82 -3.19 -5.97
CA PHE A 12 -1.75 -3.31 -7.42
C PHE A 12 -2.80 -4.33 -7.92
N PRO A 13 -3.45 -4.08 -9.06
CA PRO A 13 -3.30 -3.00 -10.03
C PRO A 13 -4.27 -1.80 -9.81
N GLY A 14 -4.33 -1.27 -8.60
CA GLY A 14 -5.12 -0.08 -8.31
C GLY A 14 -4.57 1.18 -9.00
N PHE A 15 -5.40 2.21 -9.16
CA PHE A 15 -5.07 3.42 -9.92
C PHE A 15 -3.78 4.10 -9.43
N ILE A 16 -3.68 4.42 -8.12
CA ILE A 16 -2.49 5.08 -7.56
C ILE A 16 -1.27 4.14 -7.63
N ALA A 17 -1.47 2.85 -7.31
CA ALA A 17 -0.41 1.85 -7.36
C ALA A 17 0.18 1.69 -8.76
N GLY A 18 -0.63 1.61 -9.80
CA GLY A 18 -0.16 1.53 -11.19
C GLY A 18 0.66 2.75 -11.60
N ARG A 19 0.24 3.97 -11.23
CA ARG A 19 0.99 5.20 -11.49
C ARG A 19 2.34 5.23 -10.76
N LEU A 20 2.34 4.82 -9.49
CA LEU A 20 3.55 4.74 -8.69
C LEU A 20 4.54 3.72 -9.25
N VAL A 21 4.08 2.50 -9.57
CA VAL A 21 4.89 1.45 -10.18
C VAL A 21 5.49 1.93 -11.49
N LYS A 22 4.69 2.52 -12.38
CA LYS A 22 5.17 3.11 -13.64
C LYS A 22 6.29 4.13 -13.41
N ARG A 23 6.09 5.06 -12.46
CA ARG A 23 7.09 6.10 -12.18
C ARG A 23 8.39 5.53 -11.65
N LEU A 24 8.32 4.60 -10.71
CA LEU A 24 9.51 3.99 -10.09
C LEU A 24 10.23 2.99 -11.04
N ALA A 25 9.51 2.36 -11.98
CA ALA A 25 10.10 1.52 -13.01
C ALA A 25 11.08 2.30 -13.90
N MET A 26 10.76 3.54 -14.21
CA MET A 26 11.66 4.43 -14.98
C MET A 26 12.97 4.71 -14.25
N ASP A 27 13.01 4.58 -12.93
CA ASP A 27 14.21 4.76 -12.10
C ASP A 27 14.97 3.43 -11.85
N GLY A 28 14.50 2.31 -12.42
CA GLY A 28 15.15 1.01 -12.38
C GLY A 28 14.84 0.14 -11.16
N ALA A 29 13.74 0.40 -10.45
CA ALA A 29 13.30 -0.44 -9.32
C ALA A 29 12.89 -1.85 -9.77
N GLN A 30 13.04 -2.83 -8.88
CA GLN A 30 12.48 -4.17 -9.00
C GLN A 30 11.22 -4.26 -8.14
N PHE A 31 10.21 -5.01 -8.59
CA PHE A 31 8.90 -5.05 -7.92
C PHE A 31 8.47 -6.46 -7.55
N LEU A 32 8.00 -6.59 -6.33
CA LEU A 32 7.26 -7.73 -5.80
C LEU A 32 5.83 -7.22 -5.52
N LEU A 33 4.91 -7.50 -6.42
CA LEU A 33 3.56 -6.93 -6.41
C LEU A 33 2.57 -7.93 -5.83
N LEU A 34 2.08 -7.69 -4.61
CA LEU A 34 1.04 -8.51 -3.98
C LEU A 34 -0.31 -8.26 -4.65
N VAL A 35 -0.89 -9.32 -5.20
CA VAL A 35 -2.12 -9.26 -5.99
C VAL A 35 -3.09 -10.34 -5.52
N GLN A 36 -4.34 -9.97 -5.26
CA GLN A 36 -5.39 -10.94 -4.99
C GLN A 36 -5.67 -11.80 -6.22
N PRO A 37 -6.01 -13.10 -6.06
CA PRO A 37 -6.29 -14.01 -7.18
C PRO A 37 -7.27 -13.44 -8.22
N ALA A 38 -8.32 -12.77 -7.77
CA ALA A 38 -9.32 -12.16 -8.64
C ALA A 38 -8.79 -11.04 -9.57
N PHE A 39 -7.64 -10.47 -9.26
CA PHE A 39 -7.04 -9.36 -10.03
C PHE A 39 -5.78 -9.76 -10.80
N MET A 40 -5.37 -11.03 -10.78
CA MET A 40 -4.12 -11.49 -11.38
C MET A 40 -4.05 -11.22 -12.90
N GLU A 41 -5.13 -11.46 -13.65
CA GLU A 41 -5.15 -11.21 -15.09
C GLU A 41 -4.98 -9.72 -15.41
N ARG A 42 -5.79 -8.88 -14.73
CA ARG A 42 -5.66 -7.42 -14.85
C ARG A 42 -4.27 -6.91 -14.46
N ALA A 43 -3.64 -7.55 -13.46
CA ALA A 43 -2.29 -7.20 -13.04
C ALA A 43 -1.25 -7.54 -14.12
N ARG A 44 -1.39 -8.67 -14.83
CA ARG A 44 -0.52 -9.03 -15.96
C ARG A 44 -0.63 -8.04 -17.11
N GLU A 45 -1.86 -7.67 -17.47
CA GLU A 45 -2.12 -6.65 -18.50
C GLU A 45 -1.48 -5.30 -18.14
N GLU A 46 -1.65 -4.87 -16.87
CA GLU A 46 -1.10 -3.61 -16.39
C GLU A 46 0.44 -3.62 -16.36
N VAL A 47 1.07 -4.73 -15.94
CA VAL A 47 2.53 -4.90 -16.02
C VAL A 47 3.02 -4.81 -17.45
N ALA A 48 2.38 -5.52 -18.39
CA ALA A 48 2.77 -5.48 -19.80
C ALA A 48 2.66 -4.05 -20.36
N ARG A 49 1.60 -3.32 -20.01
CA ARG A 49 1.41 -1.92 -20.39
C ARG A 49 2.51 -1.02 -19.82
N ILE A 50 2.79 -1.12 -18.52
CA ILE A 50 3.83 -0.33 -17.84
C ILE A 50 5.20 -0.63 -18.45
N ALA A 51 5.55 -1.89 -18.64
CA ALA A 51 6.83 -2.31 -19.22
C ALA A 51 7.05 -1.72 -20.62
N ALA A 52 6.01 -1.77 -21.46
CA ALA A 52 6.05 -1.19 -22.81
C ALA A 52 6.23 0.34 -22.78
N GLU A 53 5.48 1.04 -21.93
CA GLU A 53 5.52 2.51 -21.83
C GLU A 53 6.83 3.02 -21.22
N THR A 54 7.42 2.30 -20.28
CA THR A 54 8.66 2.68 -19.60
C THR A 54 9.91 2.12 -20.24
N LYS A 55 9.78 1.20 -21.22
CA LYS A 55 10.87 0.44 -21.82
C LYS A 55 11.65 -0.39 -20.79
N THR A 56 10.98 -0.84 -19.75
CA THR A 56 11.55 -1.68 -18.69
C THR A 56 11.24 -3.15 -19.01
N SER A 57 12.16 -4.08 -18.66
CA SER A 57 11.89 -5.52 -18.81
C SER A 57 10.70 -5.94 -17.93
N THR A 58 9.85 -6.82 -18.43
CA THR A 58 8.79 -7.47 -17.63
C THR A 58 9.36 -8.25 -16.45
N ASP A 59 10.61 -8.72 -16.53
CA ASP A 59 11.31 -9.42 -15.44
C ASP A 59 11.53 -8.55 -14.21
N SER A 60 11.39 -7.23 -14.35
CA SER A 60 11.46 -6.30 -13.21
C SER A 60 10.18 -6.32 -12.35
N PHE A 61 9.13 -7.04 -12.76
CA PHE A 61 7.83 -7.08 -12.09
C PHE A 61 7.44 -8.52 -11.79
N GLU A 62 7.51 -8.90 -10.54
CA GLU A 62 7.01 -10.21 -10.10
C GLU A 62 5.62 -10.04 -9.45
N LEU A 63 4.64 -10.78 -9.97
CA LEU A 63 3.30 -10.86 -9.39
C LEU A 63 3.26 -11.98 -8.35
N ILE A 64 2.90 -11.62 -7.11
CA ILE A 64 2.80 -12.52 -5.98
C ILE A 64 1.33 -12.65 -5.60
N GLU A 65 0.80 -13.86 -5.70
CA GLU A 65 -0.57 -14.13 -5.27
C GLU A 65 -0.68 -14.05 -3.74
N GLY A 66 -1.69 -13.29 -3.25
CA GLY A 66 -1.93 -13.19 -1.83
C GLY A 66 -3.05 -12.20 -1.49
N ASP A 67 -3.33 -12.08 -0.19
CA ASP A 67 -4.38 -11.21 0.35
C ASP A 67 -3.96 -10.66 1.72
N ILE A 68 -3.97 -9.35 1.87
CA ILE A 68 -3.60 -8.69 3.12
C ILE A 68 -4.50 -9.08 4.31
N THR A 69 -5.70 -9.58 4.05
CA THR A 69 -6.64 -10.01 5.11
C THR A 69 -6.26 -11.37 5.71
N LEU A 70 -5.29 -12.07 5.15
CA LEU A 70 -4.83 -13.37 5.59
C LEU A 70 -3.50 -13.28 6.37
N PRO A 71 -3.24 -14.24 7.29
CA PRO A 71 -1.92 -14.39 7.90
C PRO A 71 -0.82 -14.53 6.83
N ASP A 72 0.36 -14.00 7.10
CA ASP A 72 1.49 -13.98 6.17
C ASP A 72 1.12 -13.45 4.76
N LEU A 73 0.09 -12.61 4.70
CA LEU A 73 -0.49 -12.03 3.49
C LEU A 73 -1.00 -13.08 2.49
N GLY A 74 -1.29 -14.30 2.95
CA GLY A 74 -1.68 -15.43 2.10
C GLY A 74 -0.59 -15.92 1.15
N ILE A 75 0.66 -15.49 1.34
CA ILE A 75 1.82 -15.90 0.52
C ILE A 75 2.27 -17.31 0.95
N SER A 76 2.60 -18.18 -0.02
CA SER A 76 3.12 -19.51 0.27
C SER A 76 4.46 -19.46 1.03
N PRO A 77 4.73 -20.38 1.98
CA PRO A 77 5.93 -20.30 2.81
C PRO A 77 7.25 -20.19 2.04
N PRO A 78 7.52 -20.97 0.97
CA PRO A 78 8.77 -20.82 0.22
C PRO A 78 8.92 -19.44 -0.45
N GLN A 79 7.81 -18.90 -0.97
CA GLN A 79 7.78 -17.58 -1.61
C GLN A 79 7.91 -16.47 -0.57
N LEU A 80 7.32 -16.65 0.61
CA LEU A 80 7.37 -15.69 1.71
C LEU A 80 8.80 -15.41 2.18
N GLU A 81 9.61 -16.46 2.38
CA GLU A 81 11.02 -16.31 2.78
C GLU A 81 11.83 -15.54 1.76
N ARG A 82 11.62 -15.83 0.48
CA ARG A 82 12.28 -15.08 -0.60
C ARG A 82 11.85 -13.62 -0.62
N VAL A 83 10.55 -13.35 -0.52
CA VAL A 83 10.01 -11.98 -0.48
C VAL A 83 10.59 -11.20 0.70
N ARG A 84 10.66 -11.83 1.89
CA ARG A 84 11.25 -11.22 3.09
C ARG A 84 12.71 -10.84 2.88
N SER A 85 13.52 -11.75 2.33
CA SER A 85 14.95 -11.52 2.15
C SER A 85 15.28 -10.46 1.10
N GLN A 86 14.44 -10.30 0.08
CA GLN A 86 14.68 -9.39 -1.03
C GLN A 86 14.12 -7.98 -0.81
N THR A 87 13.07 -7.82 0.00
CA THR A 87 12.38 -6.53 0.15
C THR A 87 13.24 -5.50 0.86
N THR A 88 13.48 -4.37 0.20
CA THR A 88 14.18 -3.21 0.76
C THR A 88 13.26 -2.03 1.04
N VAL A 89 12.17 -1.92 0.27
CA VAL A 89 11.15 -0.88 0.44
C VAL A 89 9.76 -1.52 0.41
N LEU A 90 8.90 -1.12 1.33
CA LEU A 90 7.51 -1.54 1.40
C LEU A 90 6.59 -0.36 1.08
N PHE A 91 5.69 -0.54 0.10
CA PHE A 91 4.57 0.36 -0.14
C PHE A 91 3.25 -0.32 0.16
N HIS A 92 2.49 0.19 1.13
CA HIS A 92 1.16 -0.32 1.45
C HIS A 92 0.09 0.65 1.00
N LEU A 93 -0.56 0.30 -0.15
CA LEU A 93 -1.65 1.07 -0.76
C LEU A 93 -2.99 0.29 -0.73
N ALA A 94 -2.96 -1.02 -0.47
CA ALA A 94 -4.18 -1.83 -0.43
C ALA A 94 -5.15 -1.30 0.63
N ALA A 95 -6.36 -0.96 0.18
CA ALA A 95 -7.47 -0.53 1.02
C ALA A 95 -8.77 -0.66 0.21
N ILE A 96 -9.90 -0.78 0.88
CA ILE A 96 -11.19 -0.53 0.25
C ILE A 96 -11.45 0.98 0.33
N TYR A 97 -11.58 1.60 -0.85
CA TYR A 97 -12.06 2.97 -1.03
C TYR A 97 -13.49 2.95 -1.56
N ASP A 98 -14.43 2.89 -0.63
CA ASP A 98 -15.86 3.02 -0.90
C ASP A 98 -16.49 3.72 0.29
N LEU A 99 -17.08 4.90 0.05
CA LEU A 99 -17.70 5.70 1.12
C LEU A 99 -18.99 5.06 1.66
N ALA A 100 -19.58 4.11 0.93
CA ALA A 100 -20.75 3.32 1.32
C ALA A 100 -20.39 1.92 1.84
N VAL A 101 -19.12 1.61 2.04
CA VAL A 101 -18.66 0.30 2.50
C VAL A 101 -19.28 -0.09 3.84
N GLN A 102 -19.64 -1.37 3.97
CA GLN A 102 -20.11 -1.92 5.24
C GLN A 102 -18.98 -1.99 6.27
N GLN A 103 -19.30 -1.71 7.53
CA GLN A 103 -18.31 -1.62 8.62
C GLN A 103 -17.42 -2.87 8.73
N GLY A 104 -18.03 -4.07 8.73
CA GLY A 104 -17.28 -5.32 8.89
C GLY A 104 -16.23 -5.54 7.78
N LEU A 105 -16.59 -5.23 6.53
CA LEU A 105 -15.69 -5.35 5.40
C LEU A 105 -14.58 -4.28 5.45
N ALA A 106 -14.94 -3.02 5.72
CA ALA A 106 -13.99 -1.94 5.88
C ALA A 106 -12.96 -2.26 6.97
N ARG A 107 -13.41 -2.75 8.12
CA ARG A 107 -12.56 -3.11 9.25
C ARG A 107 -11.61 -4.25 8.92
N ARG A 108 -12.12 -5.33 8.32
CA ARG A 108 -11.33 -6.49 7.91
C ARG A 108 -10.21 -6.10 6.94
N VAL A 109 -10.51 -5.29 5.93
CA VAL A 109 -9.50 -4.94 4.92
C VAL A 109 -8.59 -3.80 5.40
N ASN A 110 -9.16 -2.67 5.84
CA ASN A 110 -8.36 -1.48 6.13
C ASN A 110 -7.63 -1.57 7.46
N VAL A 111 -8.20 -2.19 8.50
CA VAL A 111 -7.57 -2.26 9.82
C VAL A 111 -6.80 -3.57 10.00
N GLU A 112 -7.50 -4.72 9.88
CA GLU A 112 -6.87 -6.03 10.10
C GLU A 112 -5.86 -6.34 8.99
N GLY A 113 -6.18 -6.01 7.72
CA GLY A 113 -5.24 -6.11 6.61
C GLY A 113 -3.99 -5.27 6.82
N THR A 114 -4.13 -4.01 7.26
CA THR A 114 -2.97 -3.17 7.61
C THR A 114 -2.17 -3.76 8.77
N ARG A 115 -2.83 -4.34 9.77
CA ARG A 115 -2.14 -5.02 10.88
C ARG A 115 -1.30 -6.21 10.40
N ASN A 116 -1.82 -7.02 9.48
CA ASN A 116 -1.06 -8.13 8.87
C ASN A 116 0.15 -7.61 8.08
N VAL A 117 -0.02 -6.53 7.30
CA VAL A 117 1.11 -5.90 6.59
C VAL A 117 2.13 -5.33 7.58
N ASN A 118 1.71 -4.75 8.70
CA ASN A 118 2.60 -4.28 9.75
C ASN A 118 3.39 -5.42 10.41
N GLN A 119 2.74 -6.57 10.64
CA GLN A 119 3.44 -7.77 11.13
C GLN A 119 4.46 -8.27 10.12
N PHE A 120 4.10 -8.34 8.85
CA PHE A 120 5.02 -8.68 7.77
C PHE A 120 6.21 -7.71 7.71
N ALA A 121 5.98 -6.39 7.80
CA ALA A 121 7.03 -5.37 7.80
C ALA A 121 8.09 -5.59 8.88
N ARG A 122 7.68 -6.05 10.08
CA ARG A 122 8.60 -6.39 11.18
C ARG A 122 9.52 -7.58 10.87
N THR A 123 9.15 -8.41 9.92
CA THR A 123 9.94 -9.60 9.53
C THR A 123 10.94 -9.33 8.41
N LEU A 124 11.00 -8.11 7.87
CA LEU A 124 11.85 -7.73 6.75
C LEU A 124 13.25 -7.32 7.22
N PRO A 125 14.29 -8.15 7.04
CA PRO A 125 15.62 -7.87 7.59
C PRO A 125 16.33 -6.69 6.89
N ASN A 126 15.95 -6.40 5.65
CA ASN A 126 16.59 -5.40 4.81
C ASN A 126 15.73 -4.14 4.60
N LEU A 127 14.65 -3.97 5.39
CA LEU A 127 13.72 -2.87 5.21
C LEU A 127 14.38 -1.50 5.49
N ARG A 128 14.45 -0.68 4.47
CA ARG A 128 15.02 0.68 4.51
C ARG A 128 13.94 1.75 4.64
N ARG A 129 12.73 1.48 4.14
CA ARG A 129 11.58 2.39 4.22
C ARG A 129 10.25 1.65 4.09
N TYR A 130 9.30 1.98 4.95
CA TYR A 130 7.91 1.58 4.87
C TYR A 130 7.04 2.81 4.55
N HIS A 131 6.46 2.85 3.35
CA HIS A 131 5.52 3.87 2.92
C HIS A 131 4.10 3.38 3.10
N TYR A 132 3.33 4.02 3.96
CA TYR A 132 1.90 3.78 4.14
C TYR A 132 1.08 4.87 3.47
N VAL A 133 0.18 4.50 2.56
CA VAL A 133 -0.74 5.45 1.92
C VAL A 133 -2.05 5.49 2.71
N SER A 134 -2.19 6.56 3.47
CA SER A 134 -3.38 6.91 4.22
C SER A 134 -4.28 7.84 3.39
N THR A 135 -4.91 8.82 4.01
CA THR A 135 -5.79 9.80 3.37
C THR A 135 -5.91 11.06 4.24
N CYS A 136 -6.19 12.21 3.65
CA CYS A 136 -6.55 13.41 4.41
C CYS A 136 -7.84 13.22 5.23
N TYR A 137 -8.69 12.27 4.86
CA TYR A 137 -9.96 11.98 5.57
C TYR A 137 -9.79 11.41 6.97
N VAL A 138 -8.57 11.02 7.40
CA VAL A 138 -8.30 10.70 8.80
C VAL A 138 -8.52 11.90 9.73
N ALA A 139 -8.66 13.10 9.18
CA ALA A 139 -9.09 14.30 9.91
C ALA A 139 -10.50 14.17 10.53
N GLY A 140 -11.36 13.34 9.95
CA GLY A 140 -12.73 13.14 10.42
C GLY A 140 -13.58 14.39 10.32
N LEU A 141 -14.39 14.65 11.36
CA LEU A 141 -15.29 15.81 11.44
C LEU A 141 -14.61 17.07 11.99
N ARG A 142 -13.28 17.08 12.16
CA ARG A 142 -12.55 18.27 12.58
C ARG A 142 -12.70 19.40 11.56
N THR A 143 -12.62 20.65 12.03
CA THR A 143 -12.70 21.87 11.23
C THR A 143 -11.46 22.74 11.45
N GLY A 144 -11.23 23.69 10.56
CA GLY A 144 -10.07 24.57 10.63
C GLY A 144 -8.81 23.97 9.97
N VAL A 145 -7.65 24.49 10.35
CA VAL A 145 -6.36 23.97 9.86
C VAL A 145 -5.96 22.77 10.71
N ILE A 146 -5.72 21.64 10.04
CA ILE A 146 -5.32 20.39 10.68
C ILE A 146 -3.95 20.02 10.12
N LEU A 147 -2.94 19.97 10.97
CA LEU A 147 -1.56 19.69 10.56
C LEU A 147 -1.33 18.19 10.35
N GLU A 148 -0.34 17.85 9.53
CA GLU A 148 0.07 16.45 9.26
C GLU A 148 0.58 15.74 10.53
N THR A 149 1.03 16.48 11.53
CA THR A 149 1.47 15.96 12.83
C THR A 149 0.32 15.63 13.77
N GLU A 150 -0.91 16.07 13.45
CA GLU A 150 -2.09 15.91 14.30
C GLU A 150 -2.89 14.69 13.86
N LEU A 151 -2.68 13.54 14.50
CA LEU A 151 -3.44 12.34 14.21
C LEU A 151 -4.60 12.12 15.19
N ARG A 152 -4.31 12.07 16.49
CA ARG A 152 -5.29 11.67 17.52
C ARG A 152 -6.38 12.70 17.74
N HIS A 153 -7.65 12.26 17.66
CA HIS A 153 -8.83 13.11 17.94
C HIS A 153 -10.08 12.27 18.26
N GLU A 154 -11.12 12.93 18.77
CA GLU A 154 -12.42 12.33 19.13
C GLU A 154 -13.57 12.94 18.31
N ALA A 155 -13.28 13.61 17.22
CA ALA A 155 -14.27 14.35 16.44
C ALA A 155 -15.28 13.47 15.66
N GLY A 156 -15.05 12.16 15.60
CA GLY A 156 -15.89 11.24 14.81
C GLY A 156 -15.61 11.30 13.30
N PHE A 157 -16.37 10.50 12.53
CA PHE A 157 -16.16 10.29 11.10
C PHE A 157 -17.49 10.29 10.34
N ARG A 158 -17.50 10.60 9.05
CA ARG A 158 -18.69 10.61 8.20
C ARG A 158 -19.13 9.20 7.78
N ASN A 159 -18.18 8.28 7.66
CA ASN A 159 -18.39 6.93 7.16
C ASN A 159 -17.34 5.96 7.68
N PHE A 160 -17.56 4.66 7.45
CA PHE A 160 -16.65 3.61 7.90
C PHE A 160 -15.30 3.59 7.15
N TYR A 161 -15.21 4.16 5.94
CA TYR A 161 -13.92 4.31 5.26
C TYR A 161 -13.01 5.27 6.04
N GLU A 162 -13.50 6.47 6.38
CA GLU A 162 -12.74 7.46 7.16
C GLU A 162 -12.30 6.89 8.50
N GLU A 163 -13.24 6.28 9.24
CA GLU A 163 -12.97 5.66 10.54
C GLU A 163 -11.89 4.57 10.45
N THR A 164 -12.04 3.64 9.50
CA THR A 164 -11.11 2.51 9.40
C THR A 164 -9.73 2.92 8.88
N LYS A 165 -9.64 3.92 8.01
CA LYS A 165 -8.35 4.50 7.60
C LYS A 165 -7.66 5.22 8.75
N TYR A 166 -8.41 5.93 9.61
CA TYR A 166 -7.88 6.52 10.82
C TYR A 166 -7.34 5.45 11.79
N LEU A 167 -8.13 4.41 12.07
CA LEU A 167 -7.72 3.31 12.95
C LEU A 167 -6.46 2.59 12.41
N ALA A 168 -6.41 2.35 11.10
CA ALA A 168 -5.24 1.77 10.45
C ALA A 168 -4.00 2.68 10.55
N GLU A 169 -4.18 3.99 10.40
CA GLU A 169 -3.06 4.93 10.54
C GLU A 169 -2.52 4.99 11.97
N LEU A 170 -3.37 4.85 12.99
CA LEU A 170 -2.92 4.74 14.40
C LEU A 170 -2.00 3.52 14.60
N GLU A 171 -2.33 2.37 13.99
CA GLU A 171 -1.51 1.17 14.03
C GLU A 171 -0.15 1.37 13.34
N VAL A 172 -0.14 2.08 12.22
CA VAL A 172 1.10 2.39 11.47
C VAL A 172 1.92 3.47 12.16
N ASP A 173 1.28 4.50 12.74
CA ASP A 173 1.96 5.56 13.47
C ASP A 173 2.74 5.01 14.67
N ALA A 174 2.16 4.02 15.36
CA ALA A 174 2.83 3.35 16.47
C ALA A 174 4.13 2.62 16.06
N LEU A 175 4.26 2.22 14.80
CA LEU A 175 5.47 1.55 14.28
C LEU A 175 6.65 2.50 14.07
N LYS A 176 6.46 3.80 14.06
CA LYS A 176 7.55 4.78 13.85
C LYS A 176 8.67 4.66 14.89
N ALA A 177 8.38 4.08 16.06
CA ALA A 177 9.38 3.80 17.08
C ALA A 177 10.28 2.59 16.75
N GLU A 178 9.83 1.70 15.85
CA GLU A 178 10.47 0.42 15.54
C GLU A 178 10.99 0.37 14.10
N LEU A 179 10.26 0.97 13.16
CA LEU A 179 10.49 0.86 11.72
C LEU A 179 10.60 2.25 11.05
N PRO A 180 11.32 2.33 9.93
CA PRO A 180 11.50 3.58 9.18
C PRO A 180 10.23 3.93 8.36
N VAL A 181 9.15 4.33 9.04
CA VAL A 181 7.82 4.58 8.46
C VAL A 181 7.70 5.99 7.90
N THR A 182 7.07 6.12 6.74
CA THR A 182 6.55 7.37 6.18
C THR A 182 5.06 7.20 5.87
N ILE A 183 4.23 8.09 6.41
CA ILE A 183 2.78 8.12 6.17
C ILE A 183 2.47 9.21 5.14
N HIS A 184 1.72 8.84 4.10
CA HIS A 184 1.25 9.76 3.06
C HIS A 184 -0.25 9.96 3.21
N ARG A 185 -0.71 11.21 3.31
CA ARG A 185 -2.14 11.57 3.38
C ARG A 185 -2.58 12.31 2.11
N PRO A 186 -2.75 11.62 0.98
CA PRO A 186 -3.24 12.27 -0.22
C PRO A 186 -4.67 12.81 0.00
N ALA A 187 -4.97 13.91 -0.68
CA ALA A 187 -6.32 14.40 -0.85
C ALA A 187 -7.07 13.53 -1.89
N VAL A 188 -8.21 13.98 -2.38
CA VAL A 188 -8.94 13.31 -3.46
C VAL A 188 -8.07 13.26 -4.71
N VAL A 189 -7.84 12.06 -5.22
CA VAL A 189 -7.08 11.84 -6.45
C VAL A 189 -8.07 11.59 -7.59
N CYS A 190 -8.14 12.52 -8.52
CA CYS A 190 -9.09 12.52 -9.65
C CYS A 190 -8.32 12.48 -10.97
N GLY A 191 -8.09 11.28 -11.52
CA GLY A 191 -7.51 11.15 -12.83
C GLY A 191 -6.04 11.55 -12.94
N ASP A 192 -5.60 11.77 -14.16
CA ASP A 192 -4.24 12.15 -14.53
C ASP A 192 -4.34 13.31 -15.54
N SER A 193 -3.54 14.35 -15.36
CA SER A 193 -3.55 15.54 -16.24
C SER A 193 -3.06 15.25 -17.66
N GLN A 194 -2.52 14.06 -17.92
CA GLN A 194 -1.98 13.64 -19.21
C GLN A 194 -2.84 12.60 -19.95
N THR A 195 -3.99 12.20 -19.36
CA THR A 195 -4.93 11.22 -19.95
C THR A 195 -6.34 11.77 -20.01
#